data_24dcb9340503de03a245710922042f38
#
_entry.id   24dcb9340503de03a245710922042f38
#
_cell.length_a   1.000
_cell.length_b   1.000
_cell.length_c   1.000
_cell.angle_alpha   90.00
_cell.angle_beta   90.00
_cell.angle_gamma   90.00
#
_symmetry.space_group_name_H-M   'P 1'
#
loop_
_entity.id
_entity.type
_entity.pdbx_description
1 polymer ?
#
loop_
_entity_poly.entity_id
_entity_poly.type
_entity_poly.pdbx_seq_one_letter_code
_entity_poly.pdbx_strand_id
1 'polypeptide(L)'
;NALIVKENEDIKKMYWSRNVRLRISDKAEHRVFIWAINECKKYGSFNTYLELLYDIKDKISVQELYKATLEMSDIKCDVASSMTDYYLKEIFNILQQNFIDDDEKCAELATLEWMCRNVLEWEHMKCMQKIMKDDPTFYALLVSIIYKADDNENIDEEKRKLANKVYSGFDKAKFCPTEKDGEVIYENLKKWIEKFKELLINQKQERLFGNLVGRLLAYSPIGEDGYSPCEAVRMVIEEYYTDSLKTAYVVAEENKRGVHMVDSGKSELILHQRYQKNAEALQERYPYTADIYFSISDNYKREAEYERKRAEDEW
;
A
#
# COMPACT_ATOMS: atom_id res chain seq x y z
N ASN A 1 7.05 -38.64 -15.69
CA ASN A 1 5.83 -38.07 -15.08
C ASN A 1 4.80 -39.14 -14.69
N ALA A 2 4.60 -40.22 -15.47
CA ALA A 2 3.72 -41.34 -15.13
C ALA A 2 4.22 -42.17 -13.90
N LEU A 3 5.51 -42.16 -13.63
CA LEU A 3 6.12 -42.85 -12.50
C LEU A 3 5.81 -42.15 -11.15
N ILE A 4 5.74 -40.82 -11.13
CA ILE A 4 5.50 -40.02 -9.92
C ILE A 4 4.05 -40.21 -9.39
N VAL A 5 3.10 -40.49 -10.28
CA VAL A 5 1.67 -40.67 -9.94
C VAL A 5 1.41 -41.93 -9.09
N LYS A 6 2.30 -42.92 -9.12
CA LYS A 6 2.13 -44.20 -8.41
C LYS A 6 2.99 -44.35 -7.16
N GLU A 7 3.80 -43.34 -6.82
CA GLU A 7 4.80 -43.48 -5.77
C GLU A 7 4.40 -42.95 -4.39
N ASN A 8 5.13 -43.37 -3.38
CA ASN A 8 5.00 -43.08 -1.96
C ASN A 8 4.88 -41.55 -1.72
N GLU A 9 4.05 -41.15 -0.75
CA GLU A 9 3.82 -39.75 -0.38
C GLU A 9 5.11 -38.97 -0.06
N ASP A 10 6.13 -39.65 0.49
CA ASP A 10 7.42 -39.02 0.80
C ASP A 10 8.19 -38.60 -0.46
N ILE A 11 8.09 -39.38 -1.53
CA ILE A 11 8.71 -39.05 -2.82
C ILE A 11 7.97 -37.88 -3.47
N LYS A 12 6.63 -37.82 -3.35
CA LYS A 12 5.83 -36.68 -3.81
C LYS A 12 6.20 -35.41 -3.06
N LYS A 13 6.32 -35.45 -1.72
CA LYS A 13 6.78 -34.32 -0.91
C LYS A 13 8.16 -33.87 -1.34
N MET A 14 9.11 -34.81 -1.50
CA MET A 14 10.46 -34.48 -1.94
C MET A 14 10.51 -33.87 -3.33
N TYR A 15 9.67 -34.32 -4.25
CA TYR A 15 9.56 -33.79 -5.62
C TYR A 15 8.99 -32.35 -5.62
N TRP A 16 7.85 -32.14 -4.96
CA TRP A 16 7.14 -30.87 -4.95
C TRP A 16 7.73 -29.82 -3.99
N SER A 17 8.52 -30.21 -2.98
CA SER A 17 9.18 -29.27 -2.07
C SER A 17 10.53 -28.75 -2.57
N ARG A 18 11.14 -29.40 -3.53
CA ARG A 18 12.37 -28.91 -4.17
C ARG A 18 12.00 -27.92 -5.26
N ASN A 19 12.76 -26.83 -5.39
CA ASN A 19 12.65 -25.83 -6.47
C ASN A 19 12.98 -26.50 -7.83
N VAL A 20 12.21 -27.49 -8.19
CA VAL A 20 12.31 -28.14 -9.49
C VAL A 20 11.44 -27.29 -10.43
N ARG A 21 12.07 -26.54 -11.33
CA ARG A 21 11.36 -25.92 -12.44
C ARG A 21 10.58 -27.02 -13.15
N LEU A 22 9.28 -27.02 -12.91
CA LEU A 22 8.34 -27.94 -13.53
C LEU A 22 8.25 -27.53 -15.00
N ARG A 23 9.13 -28.05 -15.83
CA ARG A 23 8.98 -27.96 -17.29
C ARG A 23 7.82 -28.86 -17.68
N ILE A 24 6.61 -28.39 -17.41
CA ILE A 24 5.43 -28.96 -18.06
C ILE A 24 5.56 -28.58 -19.52
N SER A 25 5.58 -29.57 -20.39
CA SER A 25 5.68 -29.35 -21.83
C SER A 25 4.59 -28.36 -22.29
N ASP A 26 4.95 -27.41 -23.14
CA ASP A 26 3.97 -26.47 -23.74
C ASP A 26 2.88 -27.19 -24.56
N LYS A 27 3.08 -28.46 -24.88
CA LYS A 27 2.12 -29.34 -25.55
C LYS A 27 1.33 -30.22 -24.58
N ALA A 28 1.45 -29.97 -23.25
CA ALA A 28 0.69 -30.72 -22.25
C ALA A 28 -0.81 -30.43 -22.41
N GLU A 29 -1.64 -31.45 -22.19
CA GLU A 29 -3.07 -31.27 -22.13
C GLU A 29 -3.47 -30.43 -20.90
N HIS A 30 -4.50 -29.61 -21.03
CA HIS A 30 -5.02 -28.73 -19.97
C HIS A 30 -5.18 -29.44 -18.62
N ARG A 31 -5.71 -30.67 -18.61
CA ARG A 31 -5.86 -31.49 -17.39
C ARG A 31 -4.56 -31.70 -16.61
N VAL A 32 -3.41 -31.65 -17.28
CA VAL A 32 -2.09 -31.82 -16.63
C VAL A 32 -1.74 -30.58 -15.81
N PHE A 33 -2.10 -29.38 -16.25
CA PHE A 33 -1.88 -28.16 -15.49
C PHE A 33 -2.73 -28.15 -14.20
N ILE A 34 -4.01 -28.51 -14.31
CA ILE A 34 -4.91 -28.58 -13.16
C ILE A 34 -4.46 -29.66 -12.16
N TRP A 35 -4.03 -30.81 -12.65
CA TRP A 35 -3.46 -31.85 -11.80
C TRP A 35 -2.20 -31.35 -11.08
N ALA A 36 -1.29 -30.64 -11.77
CA ALA A 36 -0.07 -30.11 -11.19
C ALA A 36 -0.34 -29.08 -10.08
N ILE A 37 -1.33 -28.18 -10.27
CA ILE A 37 -1.79 -27.24 -9.25
C ILE A 37 -2.19 -28.00 -7.98
N ASN A 38 -3.06 -29.00 -8.11
CA ASN A 38 -3.58 -29.77 -6.96
C ASN A 38 -2.47 -30.55 -6.23
N GLU A 39 -1.55 -31.18 -6.95
CA GLU A 39 -0.44 -31.91 -6.35
C GLU A 39 0.56 -30.93 -5.69
N CYS A 40 0.88 -29.81 -6.32
CA CYS A 40 1.77 -28.81 -5.76
C CYS A 40 1.17 -28.12 -4.52
N LYS A 41 -0.13 -27.85 -4.50
CA LYS A 41 -0.83 -27.38 -3.31
C LYS A 41 -0.68 -28.35 -2.13
N LYS A 42 -0.82 -29.64 -2.40
CA LYS A 42 -0.81 -30.69 -1.36
C LYS A 42 0.60 -30.95 -0.80
N TYR A 43 1.62 -30.91 -1.62
CA TYR A 43 2.96 -31.40 -1.29
C TYR A 43 4.07 -30.35 -1.42
N GLY A 44 3.82 -29.24 -2.11
CA GLY A 44 4.80 -28.20 -2.37
C GLY A 44 4.92 -27.19 -1.22
N SER A 45 5.90 -26.30 -1.36
CA SER A 45 6.03 -25.09 -0.56
C SER A 45 5.29 -23.91 -1.21
N PHE A 46 5.10 -22.82 -0.48
CA PHE A 46 4.56 -21.58 -1.03
C PHE A 46 5.32 -21.12 -2.28
N ASN A 47 6.66 -21.11 -2.24
CA ASN A 47 7.48 -20.67 -3.36
C ASN A 47 7.33 -21.58 -4.58
N THR A 48 7.31 -22.92 -4.40
CA THR A 48 7.11 -23.85 -5.54
C THR A 48 5.72 -23.76 -6.13
N TYR A 49 4.71 -23.52 -5.32
CA TYR A 49 3.36 -23.30 -5.81
C TYR A 49 3.24 -22.00 -6.62
N LEU A 50 3.81 -20.92 -6.11
CA LEU A 50 3.83 -19.63 -6.80
C LEU A 50 4.61 -19.68 -8.12
N GLU A 51 5.78 -20.34 -8.14
CA GLU A 51 6.57 -20.56 -9.35
C GLU A 51 5.78 -21.37 -10.39
N LEU A 52 5.06 -22.41 -9.95
CA LEU A 52 4.18 -23.19 -10.84
C LEU A 52 3.09 -22.31 -11.45
N LEU A 53 2.37 -21.53 -10.63
CA LEU A 53 1.31 -20.64 -11.13
C LEU A 53 1.85 -19.64 -12.15
N TYR A 54 3.02 -19.07 -11.87
CA TYR A 54 3.69 -18.17 -12.81
C TYR A 54 4.03 -18.85 -14.14
N ASP A 55 4.58 -20.07 -14.12
CA ASP A 55 4.97 -20.81 -15.33
C ASP A 55 3.77 -21.21 -16.21
N ILE A 56 2.61 -21.39 -15.61
CA ILE A 56 1.40 -21.84 -16.33
C ILE A 56 0.32 -20.75 -16.50
N LYS A 57 0.56 -19.52 -16.04
CA LYS A 57 -0.43 -18.42 -16.06
C LYS A 57 -1.06 -18.16 -17.44
N ASP A 58 -0.27 -18.38 -18.50
CA ASP A 58 -0.72 -18.19 -19.90
C ASP A 58 -1.31 -19.47 -20.53
N LYS A 59 -1.37 -20.59 -19.79
CA LYS A 59 -1.80 -21.92 -20.24
C LYS A 59 -3.12 -22.37 -19.61
N ILE A 60 -3.60 -21.64 -18.64
CA ILE A 60 -4.89 -21.84 -17.96
C ILE A 60 -5.75 -20.59 -18.13
N SER A 61 -7.05 -20.74 -17.92
CA SER A 61 -7.95 -19.58 -17.98
C SER A 61 -7.69 -18.64 -16.79
N VAL A 62 -7.99 -17.35 -16.98
CA VAL A 62 -7.89 -16.36 -15.90
C VAL A 62 -8.73 -16.75 -14.67
N GLN A 63 -9.88 -17.39 -14.89
CA GLN A 63 -10.73 -17.88 -13.79
C GLN A 63 -10.09 -19.03 -13.01
N GLU A 64 -9.34 -19.91 -13.69
CA GLU A 64 -8.59 -20.98 -13.02
C GLU A 64 -7.37 -20.43 -12.29
N LEU A 65 -6.66 -19.48 -12.90
CA LEU A 65 -5.57 -18.76 -12.24
C LEU A 65 -6.06 -18.05 -10.97
N TYR A 66 -7.20 -17.36 -11.04
CA TYR A 66 -7.82 -16.71 -9.90
C TYR A 66 -8.12 -17.71 -8.76
N LYS A 67 -8.80 -18.82 -9.05
CA LYS A 67 -9.10 -19.85 -8.05
C LYS A 67 -7.83 -20.43 -7.42
N ALA A 68 -6.85 -20.78 -8.25
CA ALA A 68 -5.57 -21.30 -7.77
C ALA A 68 -4.82 -20.26 -6.91
N THR A 69 -4.90 -18.97 -7.25
CA THR A 69 -4.28 -17.90 -6.46
C THR A 69 -4.95 -17.74 -5.10
N LEU A 70 -6.28 -17.82 -5.01
CA LEU A 70 -6.98 -17.82 -3.72
C LEU A 70 -6.52 -18.94 -2.80
N GLU A 71 -6.23 -20.11 -3.34
CA GLU A 71 -5.75 -21.27 -2.59
C GLU A 71 -4.34 -21.08 -1.98
N MET A 72 -3.60 -20.03 -2.37
CA MET A 72 -2.32 -19.68 -1.75
C MET A 72 -2.47 -19.36 -0.25
N SER A 73 -3.64 -18.88 0.18
CA SER A 73 -3.93 -18.59 1.59
C SER A 73 -3.82 -19.81 2.48
N ASP A 74 -4.03 -21.01 1.94
CA ASP A 74 -3.97 -22.29 2.66
C ASP A 74 -2.52 -22.78 2.81
N ILE A 75 -1.57 -22.20 2.07
CA ILE A 75 -0.17 -22.63 2.05
C ILE A 75 0.65 -21.70 2.93
N LYS A 76 1.33 -22.29 3.93
CA LYS A 76 2.18 -21.51 4.82
C LYS A 76 3.35 -20.87 4.06
N CYS A 77 3.42 -19.54 4.10
CA CYS A 77 4.56 -18.81 3.58
C CYS A 77 5.71 -18.84 4.59
N ASP A 78 6.70 -19.71 4.36
CA ASP A 78 7.81 -19.89 5.31
C ASP A 78 8.93 -18.85 5.09
N VAL A 79 9.37 -18.63 3.87
CA VAL A 79 10.42 -17.65 3.52
C VAL A 79 10.20 -17.19 2.08
N ALA A 80 10.20 -15.87 1.84
CA ALA A 80 10.21 -15.33 0.48
C ALA A 80 11.54 -15.63 -0.23
N SER A 81 11.47 -16.13 -1.46
CA SER A 81 12.63 -16.23 -2.35
C SER A 81 12.89 -14.89 -3.03
N SER A 82 14.05 -14.70 -3.65
CA SER A 82 14.38 -13.48 -4.40
C SER A 82 13.44 -13.20 -5.59
N MET A 83 12.68 -14.21 -6.04
CA MET A 83 11.74 -14.10 -7.16
C MET A 83 10.28 -14.01 -6.73
N THR A 84 9.99 -14.14 -5.43
CA THR A 84 8.62 -14.16 -4.91
C THR A 84 7.84 -12.89 -5.27
N ASP A 85 8.46 -11.73 -5.10
CA ASP A 85 7.86 -10.44 -5.46
C ASP A 85 7.52 -10.37 -6.96
N TYR A 86 8.44 -10.75 -7.81
CA TYR A 86 8.24 -10.76 -9.26
C TYR A 86 7.07 -11.66 -9.68
N TYR A 87 6.99 -12.89 -9.16
CA TYR A 87 5.91 -13.80 -9.49
C TYR A 87 4.55 -13.32 -8.99
N LEU A 88 4.48 -12.81 -7.76
CA LEU A 88 3.27 -12.24 -7.20
C LEU A 88 2.78 -11.06 -8.04
N LYS A 89 3.67 -10.14 -8.39
CA LYS A 89 3.36 -8.97 -9.21
C LYS A 89 2.75 -9.36 -10.57
N GLU A 90 3.36 -10.31 -11.26
CA GLU A 90 2.88 -10.75 -12.57
C GLU A 90 1.49 -11.41 -12.47
N ILE A 91 1.29 -12.29 -11.47
CA ILE A 91 -0.01 -12.97 -11.27
C ILE A 91 -1.08 -11.96 -10.88
N PHE A 92 -0.81 -11.10 -9.87
CA PHE A 92 -1.79 -10.10 -9.44
C PHE A 92 -2.12 -9.10 -10.55
N ASN A 93 -1.15 -8.70 -11.37
CA ASN A 93 -1.41 -7.79 -12.49
C ASN A 93 -2.44 -8.38 -13.48
N ILE A 94 -2.33 -9.67 -13.82
CA ILE A 94 -3.32 -10.35 -14.67
C ILE A 94 -4.70 -10.37 -14.00
N LEU A 95 -4.76 -10.74 -12.72
CA LEU A 95 -6.02 -10.86 -12.00
C LEU A 95 -6.70 -9.51 -11.77
N GLN A 96 -5.94 -8.49 -11.41
CA GLN A 96 -6.43 -7.11 -11.22
C GLN A 96 -7.01 -6.54 -12.53
N GLN A 97 -6.35 -6.73 -13.67
CA GLN A 97 -6.87 -6.28 -14.97
C GLN A 97 -8.23 -6.90 -15.33
N ASN A 98 -8.53 -8.09 -14.81
CA ASN A 98 -9.76 -8.81 -15.14
C ASN A 98 -10.85 -8.69 -14.07
N PHE A 99 -10.49 -8.40 -12.81
CA PHE A 99 -11.43 -8.52 -11.70
C PHE A 99 -11.49 -7.29 -10.77
N ILE A 100 -10.77 -6.21 -11.06
CA ILE A 100 -10.78 -5.02 -10.19
C ILE A 100 -12.17 -4.35 -10.12
N ASP A 101 -12.98 -4.48 -11.16
CA ASP A 101 -14.35 -3.94 -11.23
C ASP A 101 -15.43 -4.94 -10.73
N ASP A 102 -15.05 -6.15 -10.35
CA ASP A 102 -15.90 -7.13 -9.71
C ASP A 102 -15.68 -7.03 -8.19
N ASP A 103 -16.62 -6.42 -7.47
CA ASP A 103 -16.45 -6.06 -6.06
C ASP A 103 -16.15 -7.28 -5.17
N GLU A 104 -16.77 -8.44 -5.42
CA GLU A 104 -16.53 -9.67 -4.64
C GLU A 104 -15.11 -10.19 -4.88
N LYS A 105 -14.72 -10.37 -6.12
CA LYS A 105 -13.38 -10.86 -6.47
C LYS A 105 -12.28 -9.88 -6.11
N CYS A 106 -12.55 -8.59 -6.27
CA CYS A 106 -11.63 -7.53 -5.85
C CYS A 106 -11.39 -7.60 -4.33
N ALA A 107 -12.42 -7.84 -3.51
CA ALA A 107 -12.26 -7.98 -2.05
C ALA A 107 -11.44 -9.22 -1.67
N GLU A 108 -11.65 -10.35 -2.35
CA GLU A 108 -10.85 -11.56 -2.14
C GLU A 108 -9.39 -11.35 -2.53
N LEU A 109 -9.13 -10.73 -3.70
CA LEU A 109 -7.77 -10.38 -4.14
C LEU A 109 -7.10 -9.40 -3.18
N ALA A 110 -7.80 -8.36 -2.70
CA ALA A 110 -7.27 -7.43 -1.73
C ALA A 110 -6.84 -8.12 -0.43
N THR A 111 -7.59 -9.13 0.01
CA THR A 111 -7.21 -9.93 1.18
C THR A 111 -5.87 -10.65 0.95
N LEU A 112 -5.68 -11.25 -0.22
CA LEU A 112 -4.41 -11.91 -0.58
C LEU A 112 -3.26 -10.90 -0.75
N GLU A 113 -3.49 -9.76 -1.40
CA GLU A 113 -2.53 -8.68 -1.49
C GLU A 113 -2.05 -8.26 -0.10
N TRP A 114 -3.00 -8.09 0.85
CA TRP A 114 -2.67 -7.77 2.23
C TRP A 114 -1.89 -8.87 2.94
N MET A 115 -2.18 -10.14 2.68
CA MET A 115 -1.38 -11.26 3.21
C MET A 115 0.06 -11.22 2.68
N CYS A 116 0.25 -10.81 1.43
CA CYS A 116 1.55 -10.70 0.77
C CYS A 116 2.28 -9.36 1.02
N ARG A 117 1.75 -8.44 1.85
CA ARG A 117 2.26 -7.07 2.07
C ARG A 117 3.73 -6.95 2.49
N ASN A 118 4.33 -8.01 3.01
CA ASN A 118 5.76 -8.00 3.39
C ASN A 118 6.68 -8.19 2.18
N VAL A 119 6.14 -8.67 1.06
CA VAL A 119 6.86 -8.99 -0.17
C VAL A 119 6.38 -8.11 -1.31
N LEU A 120 5.06 -7.97 -1.46
CA LEU A 120 4.44 -7.16 -2.51
C LEU A 120 4.47 -5.68 -2.14
N GLU A 121 4.98 -4.83 -3.02
CA GLU A 121 5.00 -3.38 -2.82
C GLU A 121 3.59 -2.78 -2.97
N TRP A 122 3.36 -1.65 -2.28
CA TRP A 122 2.05 -1.00 -2.22
C TRP A 122 1.46 -0.66 -3.60
N GLU A 123 2.29 -0.19 -4.53
CA GLU A 123 1.88 0.16 -5.90
C GLU A 123 1.31 -1.01 -6.70
N HIS A 124 1.58 -2.24 -6.29
CA HIS A 124 1.07 -3.46 -6.92
C HIS A 124 -0.15 -4.05 -6.21
N MET A 125 -0.58 -3.46 -5.09
CA MET A 125 -1.75 -3.88 -4.30
C MET A 125 -3.02 -3.11 -4.73
N LYS A 126 -3.39 -3.18 -6.02
CA LYS A 126 -4.43 -2.32 -6.60
C LYS A 126 -5.83 -2.57 -6.07
N CYS A 127 -6.18 -3.83 -5.78
CA CYS A 127 -7.47 -4.16 -5.18
C CYS A 127 -7.55 -3.63 -3.74
N MET A 128 -6.48 -3.77 -2.96
CA MET A 128 -6.42 -3.20 -1.61
C MET A 128 -6.48 -1.67 -1.63
N GLN A 129 -5.77 -1.02 -2.57
CA GLN A 129 -5.87 0.43 -2.76
C GLN A 129 -7.31 0.86 -3.07
N LYS A 130 -8.00 0.17 -4.01
CA LYS A 130 -9.40 0.47 -4.35
C LYS A 130 -10.28 0.38 -3.12
N ILE A 131 -10.20 -0.72 -2.35
CA ILE A 131 -11.02 -0.90 -1.15
C ILE A 131 -10.77 0.21 -0.13
N MET A 132 -9.53 0.54 0.17
CA MET A 132 -9.21 1.60 1.15
C MET A 132 -9.60 3.01 0.67
N LYS A 133 -9.51 3.26 -0.64
CA LYS A 133 -9.95 4.53 -1.24
C LYS A 133 -11.48 4.67 -1.20
N ASP A 134 -12.20 3.61 -1.51
CA ASP A 134 -13.66 3.64 -1.60
C ASP A 134 -14.33 3.67 -0.21
N ASP A 135 -13.74 3.00 0.80
CA ASP A 135 -14.33 2.87 2.14
C ASP A 135 -13.29 2.87 3.26
N PRO A 136 -13.46 3.69 4.32
CA PRO A 136 -12.49 3.79 5.41
C PRO A 136 -12.50 2.60 6.38
N THR A 137 -13.46 1.68 6.29
CA THR A 137 -13.69 0.65 7.32
C THR A 137 -12.45 -0.23 7.54
N PHE A 138 -11.82 -0.70 6.46
CA PHE A 138 -10.61 -1.52 6.59
C PHE A 138 -9.43 -0.72 7.15
N TYR A 139 -9.26 0.54 6.72
CA TYR A 139 -8.21 1.40 7.25
C TYR A 139 -8.41 1.68 8.75
N ALA A 140 -9.65 1.96 9.18
CA ALA A 140 -9.99 2.12 10.60
C ALA A 140 -9.77 0.82 11.41
N LEU A 141 -10.04 -0.35 10.84
CA LEU A 141 -9.73 -1.62 11.48
C LEU A 141 -8.22 -1.77 11.74
N LEU A 142 -7.38 -1.44 10.77
CA LEU A 142 -5.92 -1.47 10.95
C LEU A 142 -5.48 -0.50 12.06
N VAL A 143 -6.06 0.69 12.12
CA VAL A 143 -5.81 1.67 13.19
C VAL A 143 -6.13 1.07 14.56
N SER A 144 -7.28 0.39 14.69
CA SER A 144 -7.68 -0.24 15.96
C SER A 144 -6.74 -1.35 16.43
N ILE A 145 -6.08 -2.02 15.51
CA ILE A 145 -5.09 -3.08 15.81
C ILE A 145 -3.74 -2.45 16.22
N ILE A 146 -3.33 -1.37 15.55
CA ILE A 146 -2.00 -0.76 15.72
C ILE A 146 -1.95 0.14 16.95
N TYR A 147 -2.98 0.94 17.14
CA TYR A 147 -3.04 1.95 18.22
C TYR A 147 -3.99 1.50 19.32
N LYS A 148 -3.62 1.74 20.55
CA LYS A 148 -4.52 1.47 21.69
C LYS A 148 -5.64 2.52 21.77
N ALA A 149 -6.78 2.11 22.31
CA ALA A 149 -7.86 3.02 22.64
C ALA A 149 -7.43 3.98 23.78
N ASP A 150 -8.07 5.14 23.85
CA ASP A 150 -7.69 6.22 24.78
C ASP A 150 -7.86 5.85 26.26
N ASP A 151 -8.73 4.87 26.56
CA ASP A 151 -9.04 4.39 27.91
C ASP A 151 -8.28 3.10 28.32
N ASN A 152 -7.39 2.58 27.47
CA ASN A 152 -6.69 1.31 27.72
C ASN A 152 -5.25 1.53 28.20
N GLU A 153 -4.97 1.19 29.47
CA GLU A 153 -3.64 1.35 30.06
C GLU A 153 -2.69 0.17 29.81
N ASN A 154 -3.21 -1.05 29.62
CA ASN A 154 -2.41 -2.25 29.49
C ASN A 154 -2.46 -2.84 28.08
N ILE A 155 -1.29 -3.14 27.51
CA ILE A 155 -1.16 -3.83 26.23
C ILE A 155 -0.65 -5.25 26.48
N ASP A 156 -1.45 -6.23 26.07
CA ASP A 156 -1.03 -7.64 26.00
C ASP A 156 0.09 -7.80 24.96
N GLU A 157 1.07 -8.65 25.26
CA GLU A 157 2.22 -8.89 24.38
C GLU A 157 1.80 -9.49 23.01
N GLU A 158 0.74 -10.31 22.97
CA GLU A 158 0.21 -10.87 21.72
C GLU A 158 -0.38 -9.76 20.83
N LYS A 159 -1.13 -8.83 21.41
CA LYS A 159 -1.64 -7.65 20.70
C LYS A 159 -0.52 -6.78 20.16
N ARG A 160 0.55 -6.60 20.94
CA ARG A 160 1.73 -5.85 20.50
C ARG A 160 2.44 -6.52 19.31
N LYS A 161 2.58 -7.85 19.33
CA LYS A 161 3.14 -8.62 18.21
C LYS A 161 2.27 -8.50 16.96
N LEU A 162 0.93 -8.55 17.12
CA LEU A 162 0.00 -8.36 16.02
C LEU A 162 0.09 -6.95 15.45
N ALA A 163 0.08 -5.92 16.30
CA ALA A 163 0.23 -4.52 15.89
C ALA A 163 1.51 -4.31 15.07
N ASN A 164 2.66 -4.84 15.52
CA ASN A 164 3.93 -4.75 14.79
C ASN A 164 3.87 -5.43 13.41
N LYS A 165 3.19 -6.58 13.30
CA LYS A 165 3.02 -7.27 12.02
C LYS A 165 2.14 -6.49 11.03
N VAL A 166 1.14 -5.78 11.54
CA VAL A 166 0.22 -4.98 10.71
C VAL A 166 0.84 -3.64 10.34
N TYR A 167 1.62 -3.05 11.24
CA TYR A 167 2.19 -1.71 11.08
C TYR A 167 3.05 -1.58 9.81
N SER A 168 3.86 -2.57 9.45
CA SER A 168 4.71 -2.50 8.26
C SER A 168 3.93 -2.31 6.96
N GLY A 169 2.76 -2.97 6.83
CA GLY A 169 1.86 -2.78 5.69
C GLY A 169 1.06 -1.47 5.77
N PHE A 170 0.62 -1.11 6.97
CA PHE A 170 -0.07 0.15 7.23
C PHE A 170 0.80 1.37 6.90
N ASP A 171 2.08 1.32 7.25
CA ASP A 171 3.02 2.40 6.97
C ASP A 171 3.29 2.59 5.46
N LYS A 172 3.24 1.51 4.69
CA LYS A 172 3.33 1.54 3.23
C LYS A 172 2.06 2.05 2.54
N ALA A 173 0.90 2.11 3.21
CA ALA A 173 -0.36 2.55 2.63
C ALA A 173 -0.35 4.05 2.34
N LYS A 174 -0.12 4.40 1.07
CA LYS A 174 0.06 5.76 0.54
C LYS A 174 -1.01 6.02 -0.52
N PHE A 175 -2.11 6.66 -0.14
CA PHE A 175 -3.23 6.97 -1.04
C PHE A 175 -3.98 8.21 -0.60
N CYS A 176 -4.63 8.88 -1.55
CA CYS A 176 -5.65 9.88 -1.26
C CYS A 176 -7.02 9.17 -1.25
N PRO A 177 -7.83 9.32 -0.18
CA PRO A 177 -9.17 8.76 -0.15
C PRO A 177 -10.01 9.21 -1.34
N THR A 178 -10.83 8.32 -1.87
CA THR A 178 -11.75 8.53 -3.01
C THR A 178 -11.11 8.98 -4.33
N GLU A 179 -9.76 9.05 -4.40
CA GLU A 179 -9.06 9.36 -5.65
C GLU A 179 -9.29 8.23 -6.66
N LYS A 180 -9.73 8.63 -7.86
CA LYS A 180 -9.92 7.73 -9.00
C LYS A 180 -9.41 8.43 -10.25
N ASP A 181 -8.52 7.78 -10.98
CA ASP A 181 -7.94 8.26 -12.25
C ASP A 181 -7.34 9.69 -12.16
N GLY A 182 -6.79 10.04 -11.00
CA GLY A 182 -6.22 11.37 -10.75
C GLY A 182 -7.22 12.43 -10.31
N GLU A 183 -8.49 12.08 -10.15
CA GLU A 183 -9.55 12.99 -9.72
C GLU A 183 -10.04 12.69 -8.30
N VAL A 184 -10.45 13.73 -7.58
CA VAL A 184 -11.08 13.65 -6.26
C VAL A 184 -12.31 14.53 -6.25
N ILE A 185 -13.47 13.94 -5.91
CA ILE A 185 -14.73 14.68 -5.78
C ILE A 185 -14.92 15.04 -4.31
N TYR A 186 -15.11 16.34 -4.02
CA TYR A 186 -15.23 16.86 -2.66
C TYR A 186 -16.30 16.12 -1.83
N GLU A 187 -17.50 15.94 -2.36
CA GLU A 187 -18.61 15.29 -1.63
C GLU A 187 -18.29 13.83 -1.24
N ASN A 188 -17.57 13.12 -2.10
CA ASN A 188 -17.16 11.75 -1.83
C ASN A 188 -16.05 11.72 -0.76
N LEU A 189 -15.04 12.59 -0.90
CA LEU A 189 -13.96 12.73 0.06
C LEU A 189 -14.51 13.13 1.44
N LYS A 190 -15.41 14.09 1.52
CA LYS A 190 -16.06 14.51 2.75
C LYS A 190 -16.79 13.35 3.42
N LYS A 191 -17.61 12.59 2.68
CA LYS A 191 -18.31 11.41 3.20
C LYS A 191 -17.34 10.35 3.76
N TRP A 192 -16.24 10.12 3.06
CA TRP A 192 -15.20 9.18 3.52
C TRP A 192 -14.58 9.66 4.84
N ILE A 193 -14.23 10.94 4.93
CA ILE A 193 -13.63 11.57 6.12
C ILE A 193 -14.60 11.54 7.31
N GLU A 194 -15.88 11.87 7.11
CA GLU A 194 -16.91 11.83 8.15
C GLU A 194 -17.11 10.40 8.67
N LYS A 195 -17.25 9.42 7.76
CA LYS A 195 -17.34 8.01 8.13
C LYS A 195 -16.10 7.53 8.90
N PHE A 196 -14.91 7.92 8.46
CA PHE A 196 -13.67 7.59 9.14
C PHE A 196 -13.62 8.17 10.56
N LYS A 197 -14.02 9.42 10.73
CA LYS A 197 -14.12 10.08 12.04
C LYS A 197 -15.09 9.32 12.97
N GLU A 198 -16.27 8.96 12.47
CA GLU A 198 -17.25 8.17 13.23
C GLU A 198 -16.66 6.82 13.69
N LEU A 199 -15.98 6.10 12.82
CA LEU A 199 -15.32 4.84 13.15
C LEU A 199 -14.26 5.02 14.25
N LEU A 200 -13.45 6.07 14.19
CA LEU A 200 -12.45 6.36 15.23
C LEU A 200 -13.09 6.72 16.58
N ILE A 201 -14.19 7.48 16.59
CA ILE A 201 -14.96 7.78 17.81
C ILE A 201 -15.47 6.48 18.42
N ASN A 202 -16.08 5.59 17.62
CA ASN A 202 -16.59 4.30 18.08
C ASN A 202 -15.49 3.39 18.64
N GLN A 203 -14.26 3.52 18.14
CA GLN A 203 -13.06 2.81 18.61
C GLN A 203 -12.35 3.51 19.78
N LYS A 204 -12.84 4.66 20.25
CA LYS A 204 -12.20 5.53 21.27
C LYS A 204 -10.76 5.93 20.87
N GLN A 205 -10.60 6.36 19.63
CA GLN A 205 -9.32 6.75 19.03
C GLN A 205 -9.42 8.09 18.28
N GLU A 206 -10.39 8.95 18.63
CA GLU A 206 -10.65 10.22 17.93
C GLU A 206 -9.41 11.14 17.89
N ARG A 207 -8.56 11.09 18.92
CA ARG A 207 -7.30 11.87 18.98
C ARG A 207 -6.35 11.63 17.79
N LEU A 208 -6.48 10.48 17.09
CA LEU A 208 -5.65 10.13 15.93
C LEU A 208 -6.17 10.73 14.63
N PHE A 209 -7.40 11.24 14.61
CA PHE A 209 -8.08 11.67 13.40
C PHE A 209 -7.25 12.64 12.56
N GLY A 210 -6.85 13.78 13.13
CA GLY A 210 -6.07 14.80 12.39
C GLY A 210 -4.76 14.23 11.82
N ASN A 211 -4.03 13.47 12.63
CA ASN A 211 -2.77 12.87 12.19
C ASN A 211 -2.96 11.90 11.01
N LEU A 212 -3.94 11.00 11.11
CA LEU A 212 -4.19 9.99 10.06
C LEU A 212 -4.72 10.63 8.78
N VAL A 213 -5.64 11.60 8.89
CA VAL A 213 -6.19 12.32 7.75
C VAL A 213 -5.12 13.15 7.07
N GLY A 214 -4.34 13.93 7.81
CA GLY A 214 -3.25 14.75 7.25
C GLY A 214 -2.25 13.91 6.45
N ARG A 215 -1.89 12.73 6.98
CA ARG A 215 -1.03 11.78 6.27
C ARG A 215 -1.61 11.32 4.93
N LEU A 216 -2.92 10.99 4.87
CA LEU A 216 -3.58 10.53 3.65
C LEU A 216 -3.76 11.66 2.63
N LEU A 217 -4.20 12.84 3.07
CA LEU A 217 -4.43 13.99 2.20
C LEU A 217 -3.15 14.50 1.52
N ALA A 218 -1.98 14.26 2.11
CA ALA A 218 -0.71 14.58 1.47
C ALA A 218 -0.53 13.84 0.12
N TYR A 219 -1.15 12.67 -0.09
CA TYR A 219 -1.11 11.93 -1.36
C TYR A 219 -2.16 12.39 -2.39
N SER A 220 -2.70 13.59 -2.23
CA SER A 220 -3.59 14.22 -3.19
C SER A 220 -2.97 14.33 -4.59
N PRO A 221 -3.76 14.17 -5.66
CA PRO A 221 -3.35 14.59 -6.99
C PRO A 221 -3.17 16.13 -7.06
N ILE A 222 -2.52 16.57 -8.13
CA ILE A 222 -2.42 18.00 -8.47
C ILE A 222 -3.77 18.48 -8.98
N GLY A 223 -4.18 19.68 -8.60
CA GLY A 223 -5.41 20.29 -9.07
C GLY A 223 -5.34 20.72 -10.55
N GLU A 224 -6.48 20.91 -11.19
CA GLU A 224 -6.58 21.42 -12.58
C GLU A 224 -5.92 22.79 -12.76
N ASP A 225 -5.84 23.58 -11.69
CA ASP A 225 -5.15 24.87 -11.63
C ASP A 225 -3.61 24.74 -11.54
N GLY A 226 -3.08 23.52 -11.55
CA GLY A 226 -1.66 23.22 -11.48
C GLY A 226 -1.06 23.29 -10.06
N TYR A 227 -1.86 23.58 -9.03
CA TYR A 227 -1.39 23.59 -7.64
C TYR A 227 -1.78 22.32 -6.90
N SER A 228 -0.90 21.89 -5.99
CA SER A 228 -1.15 20.78 -5.05
C SER A 228 -1.56 21.36 -3.70
N PRO A 229 -2.46 20.67 -2.95
CA PRO A 229 -3.27 19.53 -3.35
C PRO A 229 -4.41 19.96 -4.29
N CYS A 230 -5.17 19.00 -4.86
CA CYS A 230 -6.34 19.32 -5.67
C CYS A 230 -7.42 20.08 -4.87
N GLU A 231 -8.33 20.79 -5.54
CA GLU A 231 -9.31 21.69 -4.91
C GLU A 231 -10.16 20.97 -3.85
N ALA A 232 -10.65 19.75 -4.14
CA ALA A 232 -11.45 18.98 -3.19
C ALA A 232 -10.72 18.72 -1.86
N VAL A 233 -9.42 18.43 -1.93
CA VAL A 233 -8.59 18.23 -0.74
C VAL A 233 -8.35 19.53 0.00
N ARG A 234 -8.15 20.66 -0.70
CA ARG A 234 -8.05 21.98 -0.06
C ARG A 234 -9.32 22.29 0.76
N MET A 235 -10.49 22.09 0.16
CA MET A 235 -11.78 22.32 0.86
C MET A 235 -11.90 21.48 2.13
N VAL A 236 -11.47 20.22 2.09
CA VAL A 236 -11.45 19.35 3.28
C VAL A 236 -10.45 19.83 4.32
N ILE A 237 -9.26 20.29 3.89
CA ILE A 237 -8.27 20.86 4.84
C ILE A 237 -8.85 22.08 5.53
N GLU A 238 -9.51 23.00 4.81
CA GLU A 238 -10.12 24.22 5.40
C GLU A 238 -11.21 23.85 6.42
N GLU A 239 -11.95 22.76 6.21
CA GLU A 239 -13.03 22.34 7.10
C GLU A 239 -12.54 21.58 8.34
N TYR A 240 -11.51 20.75 8.20
CA TYR A 240 -11.04 19.83 9.26
C TYR A 240 -9.64 20.16 9.80
N TYR A 241 -9.15 21.37 9.55
CA TYR A 241 -7.82 21.78 9.97
C TYR A 241 -7.61 21.63 11.49
N THR A 242 -6.46 21.07 11.84
CA THR A 242 -5.91 20.98 13.20
C THR A 242 -4.39 20.97 13.12
N ASP A 243 -3.69 21.33 14.21
CA ASP A 243 -2.23 21.27 14.26
C ASP A 243 -1.70 19.85 14.00
N SER A 244 -2.42 18.83 14.44
CA SER A 244 -2.05 17.43 14.17
C SER A 244 -2.21 17.06 12.71
N LEU A 245 -3.25 17.55 12.01
CA LEU A 245 -3.42 17.38 10.57
C LEU A 245 -2.28 18.09 9.81
N LYS A 246 -2.01 19.33 10.12
CA LYS A 246 -0.91 20.11 9.53
C LYS A 246 0.42 19.36 9.67
N THR A 247 0.78 18.99 10.89
CA THR A 247 2.06 18.31 11.18
C THR A 247 2.18 17.02 10.40
N ALA A 248 1.13 16.19 10.37
CA ALA A 248 1.15 14.92 9.66
C ALA A 248 1.21 15.08 8.14
N TYR A 249 0.53 16.10 7.59
CA TYR A 249 0.62 16.44 6.17
C TYR A 249 2.04 16.85 5.78
N VAL A 250 2.64 17.77 6.55
CA VAL A 250 4.02 18.24 6.32
C VAL A 250 5.00 17.07 6.31
N VAL A 251 4.96 16.23 7.35
CA VAL A 251 5.85 15.06 7.44
C VAL A 251 5.64 14.08 6.27
N ALA A 252 4.39 13.82 5.90
CA ALA A 252 4.09 12.90 4.80
C ALA A 252 4.55 13.47 3.46
N GLU A 253 4.41 14.78 3.22
CA GLU A 253 4.86 15.46 2.00
C GLU A 253 6.40 15.45 1.88
N GLU A 254 7.11 15.76 2.95
CA GLU A 254 8.58 15.73 3.01
C GLU A 254 9.12 14.31 2.78
N ASN A 255 8.49 13.29 3.36
CA ASN A 255 8.88 11.88 3.20
C ASN A 255 8.74 11.35 1.76
N LYS A 256 7.97 12.01 0.87
CA LYS A 256 7.89 11.63 -0.54
C LYS A 256 9.22 11.82 -1.29
N ARG A 257 10.06 12.74 -0.81
CA ARG A 257 11.36 13.00 -1.44
C ARG A 257 12.30 11.80 -1.38
N GLY A 258 12.20 10.98 -0.34
CA GLY A 258 13.10 9.84 -0.13
C GLY A 258 14.55 10.26 0.11
N VAL A 259 15.48 9.31 -0.12
CA VAL A 259 16.93 9.56 0.01
C VAL A 259 17.43 10.36 -1.19
N HIS A 260 18.16 11.44 -0.94
CA HIS A 260 18.72 12.31 -1.97
C HIS A 260 20.20 12.62 -1.69
N MET A 261 20.89 13.07 -2.73
CA MET A 261 22.30 13.48 -2.59
C MET A 261 22.38 14.91 -2.04
N VAL A 262 23.31 15.12 -1.11
CA VAL A 262 23.61 16.44 -0.55
C VAL A 262 24.31 17.29 -1.63
N ASP A 263 23.78 18.50 -1.89
CA ASP A 263 24.30 19.41 -2.92
C ASP A 263 24.51 20.85 -2.40
N SER A 264 24.87 20.96 -1.12
CA SER A 264 25.07 22.25 -0.42
C SER A 264 23.78 23.07 -0.34
N GLY A 265 22.61 22.40 -0.27
CA GLY A 265 21.31 23.03 -0.07
C GLY A 265 20.67 23.63 -1.32
N LYS A 266 21.19 23.36 -2.51
CA LYS A 266 20.62 23.91 -3.76
C LYS A 266 19.27 23.30 -4.09
N SER A 267 19.13 21.98 -3.94
CA SER A 267 17.88 21.27 -4.16
C SER A 267 16.80 21.70 -3.17
N GLU A 268 17.16 21.89 -1.91
CA GLU A 268 16.27 22.39 -0.84
C GLU A 268 15.79 23.80 -1.16
N LEU A 269 16.64 24.66 -1.67
CA LEU A 269 16.27 26.03 -2.05
C LEU A 269 15.25 26.06 -3.21
N ILE A 270 15.37 25.15 -4.17
CA ILE A 270 14.38 24.99 -5.26
C ILE A 270 13.04 24.54 -4.69
N LEU A 271 13.04 23.58 -3.77
CA LEU A 271 11.83 23.11 -3.10
C LEU A 271 11.19 24.22 -2.26
N HIS A 272 11.98 24.95 -1.47
CA HIS A 272 11.53 26.13 -0.75
C HIS A 272 10.75 27.09 -1.66
N GLN A 273 11.36 27.51 -2.78
CA GLN A 273 10.72 28.44 -3.73
C GLN A 273 9.43 27.89 -4.33
N ARG A 274 9.40 26.58 -4.64
CA ARG A 274 8.19 25.93 -5.18
C ARG A 274 7.05 25.93 -4.17
N TYR A 275 7.32 25.54 -2.91
CA TYR A 275 6.29 25.51 -1.87
C TYR A 275 5.86 26.92 -1.46
N GLN A 276 6.77 27.87 -1.41
CA GLN A 276 6.48 29.29 -1.17
C GLN A 276 5.49 29.83 -2.21
N LYS A 277 5.77 29.60 -3.49
CA LYS A 277 4.87 30.03 -4.59
C LYS A 277 3.49 29.40 -4.50
N ASN A 278 3.42 28.10 -4.15
CA ASN A 278 2.13 27.43 -3.96
C ASN A 278 1.35 28.03 -2.80
N ALA A 279 1.99 28.29 -1.67
CA ALA A 279 1.37 28.91 -0.51
C ALA A 279 0.81 30.29 -0.84
N GLU A 280 1.60 31.15 -1.48
CA GLU A 280 1.19 32.49 -1.90
C GLU A 280 -0.03 32.45 -2.84
N ALA A 281 -0.07 31.52 -3.79
CA ALA A 281 -1.19 31.38 -4.72
C ALA A 281 -2.49 30.91 -4.04
N LEU A 282 -2.37 30.13 -2.95
CA LEU A 282 -3.53 29.57 -2.24
C LEU A 282 -4.02 30.44 -1.08
N GLN A 283 -3.23 31.38 -0.60
CA GLN A 283 -3.43 32.09 0.68
C GLN A 283 -4.78 32.79 0.80
N GLU A 284 -5.28 33.41 -0.26
CA GLU A 284 -6.55 34.16 -0.21
C GLU A 284 -7.77 33.24 -0.10
N ARG A 285 -7.75 32.10 -0.79
CA ARG A 285 -8.91 31.21 -0.88
C ARG A 285 -8.84 30.02 0.07
N TYR A 286 -7.61 29.56 0.38
CA TYR A 286 -7.35 28.38 1.19
C TYR A 286 -6.26 28.65 2.23
N PRO A 287 -6.54 29.50 3.26
CA PRO A 287 -5.52 29.96 4.20
C PRO A 287 -4.89 28.86 5.04
N TYR A 288 -5.63 27.84 5.45
CA TYR A 288 -5.06 26.72 6.22
C TYR A 288 -4.21 25.80 5.32
N THR A 289 -4.60 25.60 4.08
CA THR A 289 -3.75 24.88 3.12
C THR A 289 -2.46 25.65 2.85
N ALA A 290 -2.55 26.97 2.68
CA ALA A 290 -1.38 27.82 2.51
C ALA A 290 -0.44 27.77 3.73
N ASP A 291 -0.97 27.74 4.95
CA ASP A 291 -0.19 27.61 6.20
C ASP A 291 0.60 26.31 6.25
N ILE A 292 0.03 25.19 5.77
CA ILE A 292 0.75 23.92 5.60
C ILE A 292 1.95 24.11 4.65
N TYR A 293 1.72 24.72 3.48
CA TYR A 293 2.74 24.90 2.45
C TYR A 293 3.83 25.90 2.85
N PHE A 294 3.49 26.96 3.59
CA PHE A 294 4.49 27.84 4.21
C PHE A 294 5.38 27.07 5.18
N SER A 295 4.80 26.17 5.99
CA SER A 295 5.59 25.36 6.92
C SER A 295 6.54 24.43 6.22
N ILE A 296 6.14 23.79 5.11
CA ILE A 296 7.03 22.95 4.28
C ILE A 296 8.16 23.82 3.67
N SER A 297 7.78 24.97 3.13
CA SER A 297 8.73 25.94 2.56
C SER A 297 9.79 26.36 3.56
N ASP A 298 9.40 26.71 4.79
CA ASP A 298 10.31 27.12 5.87
C ASP A 298 11.22 25.97 6.33
N ASN A 299 10.71 24.72 6.32
CA ASN A 299 11.55 23.56 6.62
C ASN A 299 12.66 23.39 5.59
N TYR A 300 12.34 23.42 4.30
CA TYR A 300 13.35 23.35 3.23
C TYR A 300 14.34 24.52 3.24
N LYS A 301 13.88 25.73 3.60
CA LYS A 301 14.78 26.87 3.77
C LYS A 301 15.82 26.63 4.87
N ARG A 302 15.36 26.13 6.03
CA ARG A 302 16.25 25.81 7.16
C ARG A 302 17.23 24.69 6.82
N GLU A 303 16.76 23.67 6.09
CA GLU A 303 17.62 22.58 5.63
C GLU A 303 18.69 23.07 4.65
N ALA A 304 18.32 23.91 3.68
CA ALA A 304 19.27 24.54 2.74
C ALA A 304 20.35 25.36 3.46
N GLU A 305 19.96 26.16 4.47
CA GLU A 305 20.91 26.95 5.25
C GLU A 305 21.85 26.07 6.08
N TYR A 306 21.34 24.98 6.64
CA TYR A 306 22.13 24.01 7.40
C TYR A 306 23.16 23.30 6.52
N GLU A 307 22.76 22.79 5.36
CA GLU A 307 23.65 22.11 4.43
C GLU A 307 24.73 23.04 3.87
N ARG A 308 24.36 24.29 3.57
CA ARG A 308 25.34 25.28 3.11
C ARG A 308 26.43 25.57 4.17
N LYS A 309 26.02 25.76 5.43
CA LYS A 309 27.00 26.00 6.52
C LYS A 309 27.91 24.79 6.71
N ARG A 310 27.32 23.58 6.69
CA ARG A 310 28.10 22.34 6.79
C ARG A 310 29.13 22.22 5.67
N ALA A 311 28.78 22.55 4.44
CA ALA A 311 29.71 22.54 3.30
C ALA A 311 30.81 23.60 3.43
N GLU A 312 30.55 24.74 4.07
CA GLU A 312 31.56 25.79 4.36
C GLU A 312 32.54 25.36 5.47
N ASP A 313 32.06 24.58 6.47
CA ASP A 313 32.89 24.10 7.59
C ASP A 313 33.76 22.87 7.23
N GLU A 314 33.44 22.14 6.16
CA GLU A 314 34.22 20.99 5.67
C GLU A 314 35.41 21.38 4.75
N TRP A 315 35.59 22.68 4.47
CA TRP A 315 36.72 23.25 3.70
C TRP A 315 37.64 24.11 4.58
#